data_fed4599a858fe78105e77ef47db852ee
#
_entry.id   fed4599a858fe78105e77ef47db852ee
#
_cell.length_a   1.000
_cell.length_b   1.000
_cell.length_c   1.000
_cell.angle_alpha   90.00
_cell.angle_beta   90.00
_cell.angle_gamma   90.00
#
_symmetry.space_group_name_H-M   'P 1'
#
loop_
_entity.id
_entity.type
_entity.pdbx_description
1 polymer ?
#
loop_
_entity_poly.entity_id
_entity_poly.type
_entity_poly.pdbx_seq_one_letter_code
_entity_poly.pdbx_strand_id
1 'polypeptide(L)'
;MRGFDGYAPSGVVMKRVLVVGAGLHGLVTAAREHIAKNQVFVVEKRKRIGGRGTSQESFGHQLEHGPHLLLKGGELHSMVKKVSKVKPSLRPVRPSKIFVVGHGPLYPINNPKELLNVKMGKDKVREDALRLISGWGQDIPERRNALIKGKLCVVGEGWSGLVGRLASTLEEVGIPIQTGVKITDSYEGGVITSKGVKIEADVVKMCTGEPVGEAVKVSTLDVVLDNRPLKGLHGLVKDDVAILDLAAIHSVKAPGMSHFSCIALSGGVSKIEDLLDERVSGWRSHIITRRENNSITLTDSRGLLSDGMI
;
A
#
# COMPACT_ATOMS: atom_id res chain seq x y z
N MET A 1 -19.69 5.47 42.05
CA MET A 1 -20.02 6.20 40.82
C MET A 1 -19.65 7.65 41.03
N ARG A 2 -18.52 8.12 40.49
CA ARG A 2 -18.18 9.55 40.49
C ARG A 2 -18.07 9.95 39.03
N GLY A 3 -18.97 10.87 38.63
CA GLY A 3 -18.99 11.41 37.26
C GLY A 3 -17.70 12.21 36.99
N PHE A 4 -17.10 11.96 35.86
CA PHE A 4 -16.09 12.82 35.32
C PHE A 4 -16.77 13.91 34.49
N ASP A 5 -17.06 15.03 35.13
CA ASP A 5 -17.40 16.28 34.45
C ASP A 5 -16.09 16.89 33.91
N GLY A 6 -15.73 16.49 32.70
CA GLY A 6 -14.63 17.11 31.97
C GLY A 6 -15.15 18.31 31.18
N TYR A 7 -14.86 19.53 31.67
CA TYR A 7 -15.08 20.78 30.95
C TYR A 7 -14.35 20.75 29.60
N ALA A 8 -15.11 20.66 28.50
CA ALA A 8 -14.60 20.91 27.17
C ALA A 8 -14.69 22.40 26.86
N PRO A 9 -13.65 23.06 26.32
CA PRO A 9 -13.75 24.46 25.89
C PRO A 9 -14.75 24.57 24.74
N SER A 10 -15.61 25.55 24.87
CA SER A 10 -16.70 26.02 23.99
C SER A 10 -16.77 25.44 22.57
N GLY A 11 -17.82 24.69 22.29
CA GLY A 11 -18.45 24.59 20.97
C GLY A 11 -18.22 23.34 20.14
N VAL A 12 -17.31 22.42 20.47
CA VAL A 12 -17.12 21.18 19.71
C VAL A 12 -17.87 20.05 20.40
N VAL A 13 -19.01 19.65 19.84
CA VAL A 13 -19.74 18.45 20.28
C VAL A 13 -18.93 17.22 19.89
N MET A 14 -18.41 16.50 20.90
CA MET A 14 -17.71 15.23 20.69
C MET A 14 -18.69 14.19 20.15
N LYS A 15 -18.41 13.65 18.95
CA LYS A 15 -19.26 12.64 18.31
C LYS A 15 -18.72 11.24 18.57
N ARG A 16 -19.63 10.27 18.68
CA ARG A 16 -19.30 8.84 18.62
C ARG A 16 -19.19 8.42 17.15
N VAL A 17 -17.99 8.08 16.71
CA VAL A 17 -17.71 7.70 15.33
C VAL A 17 -17.40 6.21 15.26
N LEU A 18 -18.20 5.48 14.51
CA LEU A 18 -17.95 4.09 14.16
C LEU A 18 -17.25 4.03 12.81
N VAL A 19 -16.07 3.40 12.79
CA VAL A 19 -15.35 3.08 11.55
C VAL A 19 -15.58 1.60 11.23
N VAL A 20 -16.15 1.32 10.07
CA VAL A 20 -16.42 -0.05 9.59
C VAL A 20 -15.34 -0.47 8.60
N GLY A 21 -14.50 -1.41 9.02
CA GLY A 21 -13.33 -1.90 8.29
C GLY A 21 -12.02 -1.45 8.93
N ALA A 22 -11.19 -2.41 9.38
CA ALA A 22 -9.85 -2.18 9.92
C ALA A 22 -8.75 -2.45 8.88
N GLY A 23 -9.01 -2.13 7.61
CA GLY A 23 -8.00 -1.95 6.59
C GLY A 23 -7.26 -0.63 6.82
N LEU A 24 -6.21 -0.38 6.03
CA LEU A 24 -5.39 0.83 6.19
C LEU A 24 -6.21 2.12 6.14
N HIS A 25 -7.19 2.20 5.21
CA HIS A 25 -8.11 3.33 5.12
C HIS A 25 -8.92 3.54 6.41
N GLY A 26 -9.49 2.47 6.97
CA GLY A 26 -10.24 2.57 8.22
C GLY A 26 -9.38 3.02 9.39
N LEU A 27 -8.16 2.47 9.52
CA LEU A 27 -7.23 2.87 10.57
C LEU A 27 -6.78 4.34 10.45
N VAL A 28 -6.53 4.83 9.23
CA VAL A 28 -6.22 6.24 8.98
C VAL A 28 -7.43 7.13 9.30
N THR A 29 -8.63 6.69 8.91
CA THR A 29 -9.88 7.40 9.23
C THR A 29 -10.08 7.47 10.75
N ALA A 30 -9.87 6.37 11.46
CA ALA A 30 -9.94 6.34 12.93
C ALA A 30 -8.92 7.30 13.58
N ALA A 31 -7.69 7.31 13.08
CA ALA A 31 -6.66 8.25 13.54
C ALA A 31 -7.07 9.71 13.32
N ARG A 32 -7.65 10.02 12.17
CA ARG A 32 -8.12 11.38 11.83
C ARG A 32 -9.26 11.82 12.75
N GLU A 33 -10.26 10.97 12.97
CA GLU A 33 -11.39 11.27 13.85
C GLU A 33 -10.94 11.43 15.31
N HIS A 34 -9.98 10.64 15.77
CA HIS A 34 -9.39 10.79 17.09
C HIS A 34 -8.66 12.13 17.26
N ILE A 35 -7.86 12.55 16.25
CA ILE A 35 -7.19 13.85 16.24
C ILE A 35 -8.22 15.00 16.27
N ALA A 36 -9.40 14.79 15.64
CA ALA A 36 -10.53 15.72 15.67
C ALA A 36 -11.30 15.69 17.02
N LYS A 37 -10.80 14.94 18.03
CA LYS A 37 -11.40 14.82 19.38
C LYS A 37 -12.74 14.10 19.42
N ASN A 38 -13.06 13.27 18.42
CA ASN A 38 -14.19 12.39 18.45
C ASN A 38 -13.91 11.12 19.28
N GLN A 39 -14.94 10.52 19.83
CA GLN A 39 -14.88 9.18 20.40
C GLN A 39 -14.98 8.16 19.28
N VAL A 40 -13.92 7.37 19.06
CA VAL A 40 -13.81 6.50 17.89
C VAL A 40 -13.77 5.05 18.32
N PHE A 41 -14.42 4.17 17.55
CA PHE A 41 -14.25 2.72 17.64
C PHE A 41 -14.30 2.10 16.25
N VAL A 42 -13.59 0.99 16.07
CA VAL A 42 -13.40 0.34 14.79
C VAL A 42 -13.93 -1.09 14.84
N VAL A 43 -14.65 -1.50 13.81
CA VAL A 43 -15.10 -2.89 13.64
C VAL A 43 -14.59 -3.47 12.34
N GLU A 44 -14.19 -4.74 12.36
CA GLU A 44 -13.66 -5.48 11.21
C GLU A 44 -14.35 -6.85 11.10
N LYS A 45 -14.84 -7.19 9.88
CA LYS A 45 -15.51 -8.48 9.63
C LYS A 45 -14.61 -9.71 9.75
N ARG A 46 -13.34 -9.56 9.38
CA ARG A 46 -12.36 -10.65 9.47
C ARG A 46 -11.79 -10.74 10.89
N LYS A 47 -11.21 -11.89 11.21
CA LYS A 47 -10.49 -12.10 12.49
C LYS A 47 -9.12 -11.41 12.54
N ARG A 48 -8.71 -10.75 11.46
CA ARG A 48 -7.44 -10.03 11.32
C ARG A 48 -7.65 -8.64 10.73
N ILE A 49 -6.87 -7.69 11.17
CA ILE A 49 -6.81 -6.33 10.63
C ILE A 49 -5.97 -6.28 9.33
N GLY A 50 -6.01 -5.14 8.64
CA GLY A 50 -5.10 -4.79 7.55
C GLY A 50 -5.69 -4.83 6.16
N GLY A 51 -6.80 -5.55 5.95
CA GLY A 51 -7.42 -5.61 4.63
C GLY A 51 -6.44 -6.10 3.55
N ARG A 52 -6.22 -5.27 2.52
CA ARG A 52 -5.25 -5.53 1.44
C ARG A 52 -3.80 -5.23 1.83
N GLY A 53 -3.57 -4.46 2.88
CA GLY A 53 -2.25 -4.22 3.47
C GLY A 53 -1.73 -5.39 4.32
N THR A 54 -2.33 -6.59 4.20
CA THR A 54 -1.83 -7.79 4.86
C THR A 54 -0.74 -8.46 4.04
N SER A 55 0.21 -9.11 4.71
CA SER A 55 1.19 -10.00 4.10
C SER A 55 0.93 -11.44 4.51
N GLN A 56 1.55 -12.36 3.80
CA GLN A 56 1.68 -13.75 4.19
C GLN A 56 3.12 -13.99 4.63
N GLU A 57 3.31 -14.52 5.82
CA GLU A 57 4.62 -14.97 6.25
C GLU A 57 4.91 -16.36 5.71
N SER A 58 6.09 -16.53 5.13
CA SER A 58 6.56 -17.82 4.61
C SER A 58 8.09 -17.86 4.68
N PHE A 59 8.65 -18.89 5.32
CA PHE A 59 10.10 -19.05 5.52
C PHE A 59 10.81 -17.80 6.09
N GLY A 60 10.16 -17.11 7.05
CA GLY A 60 10.70 -15.88 7.65
C GLY A 60 10.61 -14.63 6.77
N HIS A 61 9.96 -14.70 5.61
CA HIS A 61 9.75 -13.58 4.70
C HIS A 61 8.28 -13.16 4.64
N GLN A 62 8.06 -11.85 4.58
CA GLN A 62 6.72 -11.28 4.39
C GLN A 62 6.44 -11.05 2.91
N LEU A 63 5.56 -11.86 2.32
CA LEU A 63 5.09 -11.72 0.94
C LEU A 63 3.84 -10.84 0.92
N GLU A 64 3.87 -9.81 0.10
CA GLU A 64 2.80 -8.81 -0.02
C GLU A 64 1.87 -9.12 -1.23
N HIS A 65 0.88 -8.31 -1.48
CA HIS A 65 0.00 -8.40 -2.64
C HIS A 65 0.47 -7.45 -3.76
N GLY A 66 1.73 -7.59 -4.19
CA GLY A 66 2.35 -6.73 -5.19
C GLY A 66 3.05 -5.50 -4.62
N PRO A 67 3.64 -4.66 -5.49
CA PRO A 67 4.55 -3.59 -5.10
C PRO A 67 3.82 -2.39 -4.48
N HIS A 68 3.72 -2.37 -3.17
CA HIS A 68 3.15 -1.26 -2.42
C HIS A 68 4.22 -0.19 -2.14
N LEU A 69 3.98 1.05 -2.58
CA LEU A 69 4.88 2.18 -2.36
C LEU A 69 4.20 3.28 -1.55
N LEU A 70 4.77 3.59 -0.39
CA LEU A 70 4.29 4.67 0.49
C LEU A 70 4.72 6.04 -0.05
N LEU A 71 3.78 6.97 -0.13
CA LEU A 71 4.08 8.37 -0.45
C LEU A 71 4.61 9.09 0.80
N LYS A 72 5.92 9.36 0.81
CA LYS A 72 6.55 10.12 1.89
C LYS A 72 6.03 11.55 1.92
N GLY A 73 5.39 11.93 3.01
CA GLY A 73 4.73 13.23 3.18
C GLY A 73 3.25 13.22 2.84
N GLY A 74 2.71 12.14 2.31
CA GLY A 74 1.29 11.97 2.08
C GLY A 74 0.49 11.72 3.37
N GLU A 75 -0.80 11.46 3.23
CA GLU A 75 -1.73 11.37 4.36
C GLU A 75 -1.38 10.23 5.33
N LEU A 76 -1.23 9.01 4.82
CA LEU A 76 -0.89 7.85 5.63
C LEU A 76 0.42 8.07 6.42
N HIS A 77 1.48 8.49 5.71
CA HIS A 77 2.75 8.79 6.37
C HIS A 77 2.60 9.88 7.43
N SER A 78 1.78 10.91 7.16
CA SER A 78 1.52 12.00 8.10
C SER A 78 0.72 11.54 9.31
N MET A 79 -0.30 10.69 9.12
CA MET A 79 -1.08 10.11 10.21
C MET A 79 -0.24 9.17 11.08
N VAL A 80 0.51 8.25 10.47
CA VAL A 80 1.43 7.38 11.22
C VAL A 80 2.41 8.21 12.06
N LYS A 81 2.97 9.29 11.51
CA LYS A 81 3.85 10.19 12.27
C LYS A 81 3.16 10.95 13.41
N LYS A 82 1.88 11.29 13.25
CA LYS A 82 1.13 12.04 14.26
C LYS A 82 0.72 11.16 15.44
N VAL A 83 0.31 9.93 15.17
CA VAL A 83 -0.22 9.02 16.19
C VAL A 83 0.87 8.08 16.75
N SER A 84 1.84 7.67 15.95
CA SER A 84 2.91 6.77 16.37
C SER A 84 4.17 7.52 16.76
N LYS A 85 4.77 7.14 17.88
CA LYS A 85 6.07 7.64 18.31
C LYS A 85 7.23 7.12 17.44
N VAL A 86 7.03 6.02 16.74
CA VAL A 86 8.04 5.36 15.93
C VAL A 86 7.82 5.67 14.46
N LYS A 87 8.83 6.25 13.82
CA LYS A 87 8.79 6.56 12.38
C LYS A 87 8.98 5.28 11.57
N PRO A 88 8.22 5.08 10.46
CA PRO A 88 8.44 3.96 9.56
C PRO A 88 9.82 4.08 8.89
N SER A 89 10.49 2.94 8.70
CA SER A 89 11.75 2.89 7.96
C SER A 89 11.45 2.95 6.47
N LEU A 90 11.85 4.05 5.81
CA LEU A 90 11.52 4.32 4.41
C LEU A 90 12.77 4.42 3.55
N ARG A 91 12.75 3.77 2.38
CA ARG A 91 13.78 3.91 1.33
C ARG A 91 13.13 4.26 0.00
N PRO A 92 13.60 5.32 -0.69
CA PRO A 92 13.00 5.77 -1.94
C PRO A 92 13.31 4.80 -3.07
N VAL A 93 12.30 4.56 -3.90
CA VAL A 93 12.50 3.98 -5.23
C VAL A 93 13.22 5.01 -6.09
N ARG A 94 14.29 4.61 -6.77
CA ARG A 94 15.06 5.47 -7.66
C ARG A 94 14.75 5.11 -9.11
N PRO A 95 14.03 5.95 -9.87
CA PRO A 95 13.66 5.62 -11.25
C PRO A 95 14.87 5.50 -12.19
N SER A 96 16.00 6.14 -11.87
CA SER A 96 17.27 5.92 -12.58
C SER A 96 17.88 4.52 -12.38
N LYS A 97 17.39 3.76 -11.39
CA LYS A 97 17.78 2.36 -11.12
C LYS A 97 16.71 1.35 -11.55
N ILE A 98 15.66 1.78 -12.20
CA ILE A 98 14.67 0.91 -12.85
C ILE A 98 15.02 0.87 -14.32
N PHE A 99 15.13 -0.33 -14.88
CA PHE A 99 15.49 -0.54 -16.28
C PHE A 99 14.24 -0.86 -17.11
N VAL A 100 13.98 -0.07 -18.13
CA VAL A 100 12.94 -0.33 -19.12
C VAL A 100 13.60 -1.15 -20.25
N VAL A 101 13.11 -2.35 -20.45
CA VAL A 101 13.69 -3.31 -21.41
C VAL A 101 13.67 -2.72 -22.81
N GLY A 102 14.83 -2.73 -23.48
CA GLY A 102 15.03 -2.11 -24.80
C GLY A 102 15.23 -0.59 -24.80
N HIS A 103 15.01 0.10 -23.66
CA HIS A 103 15.05 1.57 -23.59
C HIS A 103 16.05 2.11 -22.54
N GLY A 104 16.62 1.27 -21.66
CA GLY A 104 17.54 1.70 -20.62
C GLY A 104 16.84 2.22 -19.34
N PRO A 105 17.49 3.12 -18.57
CA PRO A 105 16.92 3.61 -17.31
C PRO A 105 15.57 4.30 -17.50
N LEU A 106 14.62 4.05 -16.58
CA LEU A 106 13.30 4.70 -16.56
C LEU A 106 13.41 6.24 -16.51
N TYR A 107 14.41 6.76 -15.79
CA TYR A 107 14.72 8.18 -15.73
C TYR A 107 16.23 8.38 -16.01
N PRO A 108 16.62 8.68 -17.27
CA PRO A 108 18.01 8.64 -17.72
C PRO A 108 18.77 9.92 -17.33
N ILE A 109 19.11 10.08 -16.05
CA ILE A 109 19.78 11.27 -15.51
C ILE A 109 21.14 11.58 -16.15
N ASN A 110 21.80 10.56 -16.67
CA ASN A 110 23.12 10.69 -17.32
C ASN A 110 23.03 10.96 -18.83
N ASN A 111 21.82 11.08 -19.39
CA ASN A 111 21.60 11.40 -20.80
C ASN A 111 20.63 12.60 -20.90
N PRO A 112 21.15 13.84 -21.04
CA PRO A 112 20.34 15.05 -21.06
C PRO A 112 19.27 15.08 -22.16
N LYS A 113 19.57 14.54 -23.35
CA LYS A 113 18.62 14.49 -24.48
C LYS A 113 17.45 13.55 -24.18
N GLU A 114 17.71 12.34 -23.71
CA GLU A 114 16.67 11.40 -23.34
C GLU A 114 15.88 11.89 -22.12
N LEU A 115 16.56 12.47 -21.12
CA LEU A 115 15.94 13.06 -19.97
C LEU A 115 14.95 14.17 -20.35
N LEU A 116 15.33 15.02 -21.32
CA LEU A 116 14.45 16.06 -21.84
C LEU A 116 13.21 15.46 -22.50
N ASN A 117 13.36 14.42 -23.32
CA ASN A 117 12.24 13.73 -23.96
C ASN A 117 11.25 13.15 -22.92
N VAL A 118 11.76 12.52 -21.86
CA VAL A 118 10.93 12.04 -20.75
C VAL A 118 10.20 13.19 -20.06
N LYS A 119 10.89 14.29 -19.75
CA LYS A 119 10.29 15.47 -19.10
C LYS A 119 9.21 16.14 -19.95
N MET A 120 9.35 16.08 -21.27
CA MET A 120 8.40 16.66 -22.22
C MET A 120 7.26 15.69 -22.60
N GLY A 121 7.23 14.48 -22.03
CA GLY A 121 6.23 13.45 -22.38
C GLY A 121 6.36 12.89 -23.80
N LYS A 122 7.52 13.06 -24.44
CA LYS A 122 7.79 12.59 -25.82
C LYS A 122 8.22 11.11 -25.87
N ASP A 123 8.62 10.53 -24.74
CA ASP A 123 9.00 9.13 -24.62
C ASP A 123 7.83 8.34 -24.00
N LYS A 124 6.95 7.88 -24.88
CA LYS A 124 5.71 7.19 -24.47
C LYS A 124 5.99 5.93 -23.66
N VAL A 125 7.03 5.16 -24.01
CA VAL A 125 7.35 3.91 -23.31
C VAL A 125 7.77 4.18 -21.86
N ARG A 126 8.65 5.16 -21.64
CA ARG A 126 9.04 5.54 -20.27
C ARG A 126 7.90 6.23 -19.51
N GLU A 127 7.03 6.96 -20.19
CA GLU A 127 5.81 7.54 -19.59
C GLU A 127 4.88 6.46 -19.05
N ASP A 128 4.59 5.42 -19.84
CA ASP A 128 3.74 4.29 -19.43
C ASP A 128 4.41 3.47 -18.31
N ALA A 129 5.71 3.28 -18.36
CA ALA A 129 6.47 2.65 -17.27
C ALA A 129 6.44 3.49 -15.98
N LEU A 130 6.50 4.81 -16.06
CA LEU A 130 6.32 5.70 -14.91
C LEU A 130 4.93 5.56 -14.30
N ARG A 131 3.87 5.50 -15.12
CA ARG A 131 2.50 5.26 -14.68
C ARG A 131 2.35 3.90 -14.00
N LEU A 132 2.94 2.85 -14.60
CA LEU A 132 2.89 1.51 -14.04
C LEU A 132 3.51 1.45 -12.65
N ILE A 133 4.71 1.97 -12.45
CA ILE A 133 5.39 1.97 -11.15
C ILE A 133 4.71 2.88 -10.12
N SER A 134 4.23 4.05 -10.54
CA SER A 134 3.69 5.04 -9.59
C SER A 134 2.21 4.84 -9.28
N GLY A 135 1.44 4.28 -10.21
CA GLY A 135 -0.02 4.23 -10.13
C GLY A 135 -0.63 2.94 -10.66
N TRP A 136 0.17 1.87 -10.90
CA TRP A 136 -0.30 0.58 -11.41
C TRP A 136 -1.07 0.74 -12.72
N GLY A 137 -0.51 1.53 -13.63
CA GLY A 137 -1.09 1.88 -14.92
C GLY A 137 -2.07 3.06 -14.91
N GLN A 138 -2.57 3.47 -13.76
CA GLN A 138 -3.40 4.67 -13.65
C GLN A 138 -2.55 5.95 -13.75
N ASP A 139 -3.08 6.97 -14.42
CA ASP A 139 -2.41 8.27 -14.49
C ASP A 139 -2.71 9.09 -13.24
N ILE A 140 -1.75 9.08 -12.31
CA ILE A 140 -1.79 9.83 -11.05
C ILE A 140 -0.60 10.78 -11.01
N PRO A 141 -0.75 12.02 -11.49
CA PRO A 141 0.37 12.96 -11.66
C PRO A 141 1.15 13.22 -10.37
N GLU A 142 0.49 13.27 -9.22
CA GLU A 142 1.12 13.48 -7.91
C GLU A 142 2.07 12.34 -7.56
N ARG A 143 1.66 11.09 -7.79
CA ARG A 143 2.50 9.91 -7.51
C ARG A 143 3.63 9.78 -8.53
N ARG A 144 3.38 10.07 -9.80
CA ARG A 144 4.42 10.11 -10.84
C ARG A 144 5.51 11.15 -10.50
N ASN A 145 5.11 12.37 -10.13
CA ASN A 145 6.03 13.39 -9.66
C ASN A 145 6.74 12.98 -8.36
N ALA A 146 6.05 12.30 -7.46
CA ALA A 146 6.63 11.79 -6.23
C ALA A 146 7.69 10.71 -6.50
N LEU A 147 7.47 9.80 -7.48
CA LEU A 147 8.44 8.82 -7.90
C LEU A 147 9.71 9.50 -8.41
N ILE A 148 9.58 10.47 -9.33
CA ILE A 148 10.70 11.23 -9.90
C ILE A 148 11.49 11.97 -8.81
N LYS A 149 10.80 12.52 -7.81
CA LYS A 149 11.39 13.26 -6.68
C LYS A 149 11.89 12.35 -5.54
N GLY A 150 11.85 11.02 -5.70
CA GLY A 150 12.26 10.06 -4.67
C GLY A 150 11.40 10.09 -3.41
N LYS A 151 10.11 10.36 -3.56
CA LYS A 151 9.13 10.38 -2.46
C LYS A 151 8.24 9.13 -2.40
N LEU A 152 8.24 8.27 -3.42
CA LEU A 152 7.65 6.93 -3.32
C LEU A 152 8.67 5.98 -2.71
N CYS A 153 8.31 5.34 -1.61
CA CYS A 153 9.24 4.59 -0.76
C CYS A 153 8.74 3.17 -0.49
N VAL A 154 9.68 2.25 -0.41
CA VAL A 154 9.47 0.93 0.20
C VAL A 154 9.52 1.09 1.72
N VAL A 155 8.59 0.44 2.41
CA VAL A 155 8.51 0.38 3.87
C VAL A 155 9.31 -0.82 4.35
N GLY A 156 10.28 -0.62 5.23
CA GLY A 156 11.18 -1.67 5.70
C GLY A 156 10.47 -2.81 6.43
N GLU A 157 9.56 -2.46 7.34
CA GLU A 157 8.72 -3.40 8.07
C GLU A 157 7.58 -4.01 7.23
N GLY A 158 7.45 -3.61 5.96
CA GLY A 158 6.35 -3.99 5.09
C GLY A 158 5.02 -3.34 5.45
N TRP A 159 4.00 -3.64 4.63
CA TRP A 159 2.67 -3.05 4.85
C TRP A 159 1.96 -3.63 6.05
N SER A 160 2.08 -4.93 6.31
CA SER A 160 1.51 -5.55 7.52
C SER A 160 2.14 -5.00 8.79
N GLY A 161 3.45 -4.75 8.80
CA GLY A 161 4.14 -4.09 9.91
C GLY A 161 3.64 -2.66 10.12
N LEU A 162 3.48 -1.88 9.04
CA LEU A 162 2.93 -0.53 9.09
C LEU A 162 1.49 -0.51 9.63
N VAL A 163 0.64 -1.42 9.13
CA VAL A 163 -0.75 -1.59 9.59
C VAL A 163 -0.81 -2.00 11.05
N GLY A 164 -0.03 -3.01 11.44
CA GLY A 164 0.04 -3.49 12.83
C GLY A 164 0.46 -2.37 13.78
N ARG A 165 1.48 -1.60 13.41
CA ARG A 165 1.95 -0.45 14.18
C ARG A 165 0.85 0.62 14.35
N LEU A 166 0.15 0.96 13.26
CA LEU A 166 -0.94 1.94 13.32
C LEU A 166 -2.07 1.45 14.23
N ALA A 167 -2.46 0.18 14.09
CA ALA A 167 -3.50 -0.41 14.93
C ALA A 167 -3.11 -0.42 16.41
N SER A 168 -1.92 -0.93 16.76
CA SER A 168 -1.44 -0.92 18.16
C SER A 168 -1.40 0.49 18.74
N THR A 169 -0.96 1.47 17.94
CA THR A 169 -0.95 2.86 18.42
C THR A 169 -2.35 3.40 18.67
N LEU A 170 -3.34 3.04 17.84
CA LEU A 170 -4.74 3.44 18.06
C LEU A 170 -5.30 2.80 19.33
N GLU A 171 -5.01 1.53 19.58
CA GLU A 171 -5.41 0.85 20.82
C GLU A 171 -4.74 1.47 22.05
N GLU A 172 -3.45 1.82 21.99
CA GLU A 172 -2.72 2.51 23.06
C GLU A 172 -3.34 3.88 23.42
N VAL A 173 -3.93 4.59 22.45
CA VAL A 173 -4.63 5.87 22.71
C VAL A 173 -6.12 5.67 23.02
N GLY A 174 -6.56 4.43 23.27
CA GLY A 174 -7.91 4.12 23.74
C GLY A 174 -8.96 3.94 22.65
N ILE A 175 -8.57 3.70 21.40
CA ILE A 175 -9.48 3.38 20.31
C ILE A 175 -9.62 1.85 20.20
N PRO A 176 -10.76 1.26 20.57
CA PRO A 176 -10.95 -0.18 20.47
C PRO A 176 -11.11 -0.61 19.01
N ILE A 177 -10.42 -1.71 18.63
CA ILE A 177 -10.52 -2.34 17.32
C ILE A 177 -11.09 -3.74 17.51
N GLN A 178 -12.38 -3.92 17.18
CA GLN A 178 -13.05 -5.20 17.34
C GLN A 178 -13.08 -5.98 16.03
N THR A 179 -12.42 -7.13 15.99
CA THR A 179 -12.43 -8.04 14.84
C THR A 179 -13.54 -9.09 14.92
N GLY A 180 -13.89 -9.72 13.78
CA GLY A 180 -14.96 -10.72 13.70
C GLY A 180 -16.38 -10.14 13.74
N VAL A 181 -16.54 -8.83 13.57
CA VAL A 181 -17.82 -8.12 13.55
C VAL A 181 -18.19 -7.75 12.11
N LYS A 182 -19.15 -8.48 11.53
CA LYS A 182 -19.68 -8.19 10.19
C LYS A 182 -20.89 -7.28 10.31
N ILE A 183 -20.87 -6.12 9.68
CA ILE A 183 -22.02 -5.24 9.53
C ILE A 183 -22.84 -5.70 8.33
N THR A 184 -24.15 -5.77 8.48
CA THR A 184 -25.10 -6.19 7.45
C THR A 184 -26.05 -5.09 7.03
N ASP A 185 -26.29 -4.13 7.90
CA ASP A 185 -27.20 -3.04 7.63
C ASP A 185 -26.84 -1.78 8.43
N SER A 186 -27.41 -0.65 8.03
CA SER A 186 -27.26 0.63 8.70
C SER A 186 -28.64 1.27 8.93
N TYR A 187 -28.79 2.02 10.01
CA TYR A 187 -29.98 2.79 10.34
C TYR A 187 -29.59 4.19 10.82
N GLU A 188 -30.56 5.07 10.97
CA GLU A 188 -30.31 6.39 11.55
C GLU A 188 -29.81 6.25 12.99
N GLY A 189 -28.57 6.63 13.24
CA GLY A 189 -27.93 6.52 14.57
C GLY A 189 -27.10 5.25 14.77
N GLY A 190 -26.80 4.44 13.72
CA GLY A 190 -25.90 3.31 13.90
C GLY A 190 -25.95 2.24 12.82
N VAL A 191 -25.52 1.04 13.20
CA VAL A 191 -25.44 -0.13 12.31
C VAL A 191 -25.99 -1.39 12.99
N ILE A 192 -26.27 -2.42 12.19
CA ILE A 192 -26.69 -3.74 12.62
C ILE A 192 -25.65 -4.77 12.22
N THR A 193 -25.22 -5.59 13.15
CA THR A 193 -24.28 -6.69 12.89
C THR A 193 -25.01 -7.91 12.32
N SER A 194 -24.28 -8.84 11.72
CA SER A 194 -24.81 -10.13 11.23
C SER A 194 -25.40 -11.02 12.33
N LYS A 195 -25.21 -10.66 13.61
CA LYS A 195 -25.82 -11.31 14.77
C LYS A 195 -27.06 -10.57 15.30
N GLY A 196 -27.54 -9.54 14.57
CA GLY A 196 -28.69 -8.72 14.97
C GLY A 196 -28.38 -7.70 16.06
N VAL A 197 -27.11 -7.54 16.48
CA VAL A 197 -26.76 -6.56 17.52
C VAL A 197 -26.71 -5.17 16.91
N LYS A 198 -27.37 -4.21 17.51
CA LYS A 198 -27.30 -2.79 17.17
C LYS A 198 -26.07 -2.14 17.79
N ILE A 199 -25.33 -1.38 17.00
CA ILE A 199 -24.20 -0.56 17.46
C ILE A 199 -24.55 0.89 17.16
N GLU A 200 -24.72 1.69 18.21
CA GLU A 200 -25.04 3.11 18.09
C GLU A 200 -23.80 3.96 17.80
N ALA A 201 -23.95 4.91 16.90
CA ALA A 201 -22.93 5.90 16.57
C ALA A 201 -23.59 7.15 15.98
N ASP A 202 -23.05 8.33 16.30
CA ASP A 202 -23.52 9.58 15.72
C ASP A 202 -23.06 9.74 14.26
N VAL A 203 -21.95 9.08 13.91
CA VAL A 203 -21.40 9.03 12.55
C VAL A 203 -20.87 7.63 12.25
N VAL A 204 -21.24 7.09 11.10
CA VAL A 204 -20.68 5.83 10.57
C VAL A 204 -19.79 6.12 9.36
N LYS A 205 -18.54 5.68 9.41
CA LYS A 205 -17.57 5.76 8.31
C LYS A 205 -17.37 4.37 7.71
N MET A 206 -17.97 4.14 6.54
CA MET A 206 -17.78 2.89 5.80
C MET A 206 -16.43 2.89 5.09
N CYS A 207 -15.51 2.05 5.56
CA CYS A 207 -14.16 1.86 5.02
C CYS A 207 -13.97 0.43 4.50
N THR A 208 -15.04 -0.18 4.00
CA THR A 208 -15.11 -1.55 3.50
C THR A 208 -14.75 -1.60 2.03
N GLY A 209 -13.68 -1.21 1.58
CA GLY A 209 -13.04 -1.44 0.27
C GLY A 209 -13.89 -1.88 -0.92
N GLU A 210 -15.14 -1.43 -1.03
CA GLU A 210 -15.89 -1.58 -2.27
C GLU A 210 -15.29 -0.64 -3.31
N PRO A 211 -14.99 -1.14 -4.52
CA PRO A 211 -14.42 -0.30 -5.56
C PRO A 211 -15.41 0.79 -5.92
N VAL A 212 -14.97 2.03 -5.83
CA VAL A 212 -15.72 3.19 -6.33
C VAL A 212 -15.13 3.56 -7.69
N GLY A 213 -15.84 3.26 -8.77
CA GLY A 213 -15.39 3.50 -10.13
C GLY A 213 -14.97 2.23 -10.89
N GLU A 214 -14.30 2.40 -12.04
CA GLU A 214 -13.79 1.28 -12.82
C GLU A 214 -12.66 0.56 -12.07
N ALA A 215 -12.91 -0.72 -11.75
CA ALA A 215 -11.94 -1.57 -11.10
C ALA A 215 -11.02 -2.21 -12.15
N VAL A 216 -9.72 -1.99 -12.02
CA VAL A 216 -8.71 -2.68 -12.84
C VAL A 216 -8.33 -3.98 -12.15
N LYS A 217 -8.39 -5.08 -12.88
CA LYS A 217 -7.88 -6.38 -12.41
C LYS A 217 -6.41 -6.51 -12.79
N VAL A 218 -5.57 -6.86 -11.83
CA VAL A 218 -4.14 -7.07 -12.05
C VAL A 218 -3.70 -8.41 -11.49
N SER A 219 -2.60 -8.93 -12.01
CA SER A 219 -1.93 -10.11 -11.46
C SER A 219 -0.66 -9.70 -10.74
N THR A 220 -0.34 -10.38 -9.64
CA THR A 220 0.88 -10.11 -8.86
C THR A 220 1.62 -11.38 -8.55
N LEU A 221 2.96 -11.27 -8.50
CA LEU A 221 3.86 -12.30 -8.03
C LEU A 221 4.85 -11.67 -7.05
N ASP A 222 4.85 -12.15 -5.81
CA ASP A 222 5.91 -11.88 -4.83
C ASP A 222 6.80 -13.12 -4.73
N VAL A 223 8.11 -12.96 -4.87
CA VAL A 223 9.06 -14.08 -4.80
C VAL A 223 10.36 -13.64 -4.15
N VAL A 224 10.85 -14.46 -3.22
CA VAL A 224 12.17 -14.30 -2.59
C VAL A 224 13.13 -15.30 -3.20
N LEU A 225 14.29 -14.79 -3.65
CA LEU A 225 15.38 -15.58 -4.21
C LEU A 225 16.60 -15.53 -3.28
N ASP A 226 17.32 -16.65 -3.17
CA ASP A 226 18.56 -16.76 -2.37
C ASP A 226 19.77 -16.04 -3.00
N ASN A 227 19.58 -15.42 -4.17
CA ASN A 227 20.62 -14.69 -4.89
C ASN A 227 20.17 -13.25 -5.25
N ARG A 228 21.07 -12.48 -5.90
CA ARG A 228 20.82 -11.10 -6.35
C ARG A 228 21.07 -10.93 -7.84
N PRO A 229 20.18 -11.39 -8.70
CA PRO A 229 20.39 -11.36 -10.15
C PRO A 229 20.34 -9.94 -10.74
N LEU A 230 19.58 -9.00 -10.15
CA LEU A 230 19.46 -7.62 -10.64
C LEU A 230 20.47 -6.68 -9.96
N LYS A 231 21.75 -6.98 -10.04
CA LYS A 231 22.83 -6.24 -9.36
C LYS A 231 22.69 -4.72 -9.51
N GLY A 232 22.40 -4.03 -8.41
CA GLY A 232 22.33 -2.56 -8.33
C GLY A 232 21.08 -1.92 -8.93
N LEU A 233 20.18 -2.67 -9.57
CA LEU A 233 18.91 -2.18 -10.05
C LEU A 233 17.84 -2.25 -8.95
N HIS A 234 16.88 -1.34 -9.01
CA HIS A 234 15.66 -1.36 -8.19
C HIS A 234 14.52 -2.15 -8.85
N GLY A 235 14.62 -2.42 -10.15
CA GLY A 235 13.62 -3.20 -10.87
C GLY A 235 13.74 -3.14 -12.38
N LEU A 236 12.79 -3.84 -13.02
CA LEU A 236 12.64 -3.96 -14.47
C LEU A 236 11.21 -3.58 -14.86
N VAL A 237 11.05 -3.02 -16.05
CA VAL A 237 9.73 -2.79 -16.68
C VAL A 237 9.81 -3.24 -18.13
N LYS A 238 8.78 -3.97 -18.58
CA LYS A 238 8.56 -4.28 -19.98
C LYS A 238 7.04 -4.26 -20.23
N ASP A 239 6.61 -3.45 -21.18
CA ASP A 239 5.19 -3.26 -21.52
C ASP A 239 4.35 -2.90 -20.26
N ASP A 240 3.41 -3.76 -19.91
CA ASP A 240 2.52 -3.62 -18.75
C ASP A 240 2.95 -4.48 -17.54
N VAL A 241 4.20 -4.96 -17.52
CA VAL A 241 4.79 -5.73 -16.42
C VAL A 241 5.87 -4.93 -15.72
N ALA A 242 5.79 -4.88 -14.39
CA ALA A 242 6.85 -4.32 -13.55
C ALA A 242 7.32 -5.32 -12.50
N ILE A 243 8.63 -5.36 -12.28
CA ILE A 243 9.32 -6.11 -11.23
C ILE A 243 10.09 -5.11 -10.39
N LEU A 244 9.83 -5.03 -9.10
CA LEU A 244 10.62 -4.26 -8.14
C LEU A 244 11.37 -5.20 -7.20
N ASP A 245 12.69 -5.03 -7.07
CA ASP A 245 13.48 -5.72 -6.05
C ASP A 245 13.43 -4.91 -4.75
N LEU A 246 12.50 -5.27 -3.88
CA LEU A 246 12.28 -4.60 -2.60
C LEU A 246 13.53 -4.67 -1.71
N ALA A 247 14.31 -5.76 -1.77
CA ALA A 247 15.52 -5.93 -1.00
C ALA A 247 16.69 -5.08 -1.54
N ALA A 248 16.74 -4.81 -2.85
CA ALA A 248 17.69 -3.87 -3.45
C ALA A 248 17.36 -2.42 -3.08
N ILE A 249 16.07 -2.11 -2.87
CA ILE A 249 15.61 -0.78 -2.44
C ILE A 249 15.80 -0.62 -0.93
N HIS A 250 15.40 -1.63 -0.14
CA HIS A 250 15.44 -1.61 1.31
C HIS A 250 16.02 -2.92 1.87
N SER A 251 17.27 -2.91 2.26
CA SER A 251 18.06 -4.10 2.61
C SER A 251 17.49 -4.97 3.74
N VAL A 252 16.61 -4.44 4.59
CA VAL A 252 15.95 -5.22 5.66
C VAL A 252 14.86 -6.16 5.14
N LYS A 253 14.42 -6.00 3.88
CA LYS A 253 13.36 -6.86 3.31
C LYS A 253 13.80 -8.31 3.12
N ALA A 254 15.01 -8.52 2.63
CA ALA A 254 15.65 -9.83 2.49
C ALA A 254 17.17 -9.62 2.42
N PRO A 255 17.88 -9.58 3.57
CA PRO A 255 19.30 -9.29 3.60
C PRO A 255 20.11 -10.34 2.81
N GLY A 256 20.94 -9.86 1.87
CA GLY A 256 21.77 -10.74 1.03
C GLY A 256 21.06 -11.39 -0.16
N MET A 257 19.74 -11.25 -0.28
CA MET A 257 18.83 -11.90 -1.22
C MET A 257 18.12 -10.88 -2.10
N SER A 258 17.32 -11.33 -3.06
CA SER A 258 16.34 -10.49 -3.75
C SER A 258 14.92 -10.78 -3.25
N HIS A 259 14.10 -9.75 -3.15
CA HIS A 259 12.66 -9.87 -2.91
C HIS A 259 11.94 -9.16 -4.05
N PHE A 260 11.53 -9.93 -5.05
CA PHE A 260 10.80 -9.39 -6.20
C PHE A 260 9.33 -9.27 -5.87
N SER A 261 8.82 -8.05 -5.97
CA SER A 261 7.39 -7.75 -5.95
C SER A 261 6.99 -7.29 -7.34
N CYS A 262 6.10 -8.05 -7.97
CA CYS A 262 5.81 -7.94 -9.39
C CYS A 262 4.34 -7.67 -9.63
N ILE A 263 4.05 -6.99 -10.74
CA ILE A 263 2.68 -6.72 -11.21
C ILE A 263 2.61 -6.85 -12.73
N ALA A 264 1.48 -7.38 -13.21
CA ALA A 264 1.07 -7.33 -14.61
C ALA A 264 -0.36 -6.79 -14.70
N LEU A 265 -0.59 -5.82 -15.59
CA LEU A 265 -1.92 -5.24 -15.81
C LEU A 265 -2.80 -6.16 -16.69
N SER A 266 -2.18 -7.05 -17.47
CA SER A 266 -2.86 -8.04 -18.32
C SER A 266 -2.05 -9.33 -18.41
N GLY A 267 -2.65 -10.39 -18.93
CA GLY A 267 -1.94 -11.64 -19.29
C GLY A 267 -1.57 -12.55 -18.11
N GLY A 268 -1.98 -12.23 -16.89
CA GLY A 268 -1.78 -13.12 -15.75
C GLY A 268 -0.35 -13.14 -15.20
N VAL A 269 -0.12 -14.06 -14.25
CA VAL A 269 1.21 -14.29 -13.64
C VAL A 269 2.22 -14.82 -14.65
N SER A 270 1.77 -15.57 -15.66
CA SER A 270 2.64 -16.10 -16.72
C SER A 270 3.44 -14.99 -17.41
N LYS A 271 2.83 -13.83 -17.67
CA LYS A 271 3.52 -12.69 -18.29
C LYS A 271 4.64 -12.12 -17.40
N ILE A 272 4.47 -12.18 -16.07
CA ILE A 272 5.54 -11.83 -15.13
C ILE A 272 6.66 -12.86 -15.20
N GLU A 273 6.30 -14.15 -15.26
CA GLU A 273 7.27 -15.24 -15.35
C GLU A 273 8.06 -15.19 -16.65
N ASP A 274 7.41 -14.85 -17.78
CA ASP A 274 8.07 -14.67 -19.10
C ASP A 274 9.15 -13.58 -19.01
N LEU A 275 8.86 -12.46 -18.37
CA LEU A 275 9.84 -11.40 -18.16
C LEU A 275 10.98 -11.84 -17.22
N LEU A 276 10.68 -12.63 -16.19
CA LEU A 276 11.70 -13.20 -15.30
C LEU A 276 12.55 -14.22 -16.05
N ASP A 277 11.99 -15.07 -16.89
CA ASP A 277 12.73 -16.04 -17.73
C ASP A 277 13.65 -15.35 -18.73
N GLU A 278 13.19 -14.24 -19.33
CA GLU A 278 13.99 -13.45 -20.26
C GLU A 278 15.17 -12.73 -19.57
N ARG A 279 14.98 -12.23 -18.36
CA ARG A 279 15.90 -11.26 -17.75
C ARG A 279 16.64 -11.76 -16.51
N VAL A 280 16.15 -12.85 -15.90
CA VAL A 280 16.69 -13.43 -14.65
C VAL A 280 16.91 -14.92 -14.85
N SER A 281 17.95 -15.26 -15.61
CA SER A 281 18.24 -16.66 -15.94
C SER A 281 18.29 -17.55 -14.71
N GLY A 282 17.57 -18.69 -14.74
CA GLY A 282 17.57 -19.69 -13.69
C GLY A 282 16.89 -19.28 -12.39
N TRP A 283 16.11 -18.19 -12.37
CA TRP A 283 15.47 -17.68 -11.15
C TRP A 283 14.64 -18.72 -10.39
N ARG A 284 14.03 -19.70 -11.11
CA ARG A 284 13.21 -20.75 -10.49
C ARG A 284 14.00 -21.66 -9.56
N SER A 285 15.28 -21.92 -9.86
CA SER A 285 16.15 -22.74 -8.99
C SER A 285 16.61 -22.02 -7.72
N HIS A 286 16.38 -20.71 -7.63
CA HIS A 286 16.75 -19.84 -6.51
C HIS A 286 15.56 -19.46 -5.63
N ILE A 287 14.35 -19.98 -5.90
CA ILE A 287 13.15 -19.62 -5.15
C ILE A 287 13.22 -20.20 -3.74
N ILE A 288 13.19 -19.33 -2.72
CA ILE A 288 12.97 -19.70 -1.32
C ILE A 288 11.47 -19.82 -1.05
N THR A 289 10.72 -18.80 -1.47
CA THR A 289 9.26 -18.75 -1.30
C THR A 289 8.63 -17.86 -2.34
N ARG A 290 7.37 -18.13 -2.69
CA ARG A 290 6.60 -17.31 -3.64
C ARG A 290 5.13 -17.22 -3.25
N ARG A 291 4.49 -16.16 -3.70
CA ARG A 291 3.05 -15.96 -3.62
C ARG A 291 2.54 -15.34 -4.91
N GLU A 292 1.51 -15.90 -5.46
CA GLU A 292 0.86 -15.38 -6.67
C GLU A 292 -0.61 -15.05 -6.44
N ASN A 293 -1.11 -14.09 -7.20
CA ASN A 293 -2.52 -13.75 -7.27
C ASN A 293 -2.87 -13.40 -8.72
N ASN A 294 -3.76 -14.16 -9.31
CA ASN A 294 -4.15 -14.02 -10.70
C ASN A 294 -5.21 -12.94 -10.96
N SER A 295 -5.81 -12.39 -9.91
CA SER A 295 -6.82 -11.35 -10.05
C SER A 295 -6.98 -10.56 -8.75
N ILE A 296 -6.23 -9.47 -8.64
CA ILE A 296 -6.46 -8.47 -7.59
C ILE A 296 -7.23 -7.32 -8.22
N THR A 297 -8.35 -6.96 -7.63
CA THR A 297 -9.09 -5.78 -8.03
C THR A 297 -8.45 -4.53 -7.40
N LEU A 298 -7.93 -3.64 -8.23
CA LEU A 298 -7.49 -2.32 -7.81
C LEU A 298 -8.69 -1.41 -7.65
N THR A 299 -8.71 -0.63 -6.59
CA THR A 299 -9.66 0.48 -6.43
C THR A 299 -9.26 1.64 -7.33
N ASP A 300 -10.15 2.59 -7.45
CA ASP A 300 -9.93 3.83 -8.19
C ASP A 300 -8.71 4.64 -7.70
N SER A 301 -8.38 5.67 -8.45
CA SER A 301 -7.29 6.60 -8.15
C SER A 301 -7.33 7.20 -6.75
N ARG A 302 -8.50 7.30 -6.11
CA ARG A 302 -8.65 7.82 -4.75
C ARG A 302 -8.01 6.93 -3.71
N GLY A 303 -8.10 5.60 -3.88
CA GLY A 303 -7.39 4.65 -3.03
C GLY A 303 -5.86 4.76 -3.16
N LEU A 304 -5.36 5.14 -4.34
CA LEU A 304 -3.94 5.38 -4.58
C LEU A 304 -3.49 6.78 -4.14
N LEU A 305 -4.37 7.79 -4.23
CA LEU A 305 -4.09 9.16 -3.77
C LEU A 305 -3.95 9.25 -2.25
N SER A 306 -4.73 8.47 -1.51
CA SER A 306 -4.58 8.37 -0.07
C SER A 306 -3.42 7.45 0.34
N ASP A 307 -2.26 7.60 -0.31
CA ASP A 307 -0.95 7.06 0.08
C ASP A 307 -0.68 5.59 -0.21
N GLY A 308 -1.17 5.11 -1.33
CA GLY A 308 -0.93 3.74 -1.75
C GLY A 308 -1.86 2.75 -1.05
N MET A 309 -2.95 3.23 -0.52
CA MET A 309 -4.03 2.38 -0.08
C MET A 309 -4.74 1.79 -1.31
N ILE A 310 -4.43 0.58 -1.60
CA ILE A 310 -5.05 -0.25 -2.61
C ILE A 310 -6.09 -1.14 -1.94
#